data_a60f0ee814b3cb3498095605d97ced76
#
_entry.id   a60f0ee814b3cb3498095605d97ced76
#
_cell.length_a   1.000
_cell.length_b   1.000
_cell.length_c   1.000
_cell.angle_alpha   90.00
_cell.angle_beta   90.00
_cell.angle_gamma   90.00
#
_symmetry.space_group_name_H-M   'P 1'
#
loop_
_entity.id
_entity.type
_entity.pdbx_description
1 polymer ?
#
loop_
_entity_poly.entity_id
_entity_poly.type
_entity_poly.pdbx_seq_one_letter_code
_entity_poly.pdbx_strand_id
1 'polypeptide(L)'
;YEHMDELNLLEFDNWVKMFSEVTEEFEVEANGIGYRLRRRLSRYYNLPELSLLFSDIADLYFTPEDDKRIPHKVNYINCTVPASESLRKYIEELAVRAEAVKSGSVARTEDNMLKITTDGRKAALDMRLVNPEEPDNPNSKLNTCVENVFRIWSERDKLTQLVFLDQSTPKDGFNLYDDIKQKLILRGVPADEIAFVHDAVNDAMRTTLFNKVRKGRIR
;
A
#
# COMPACT_ATOMS: atom_id res chain seq x y z
N TYR A 1 -26.22 19.94 -9.41
CA TYR A 1 -25.91 20.57 -10.73
C TYR A 1 -26.37 22.03 -10.77
N GLU A 2 -27.58 22.35 -10.33
CA GLU A 2 -28.14 23.74 -10.33
C GLU A 2 -27.21 24.71 -9.59
N HIS A 3 -26.76 24.38 -8.39
CA HIS A 3 -25.89 25.24 -7.60
C HIS A 3 -24.50 25.48 -8.25
N MET A 4 -23.96 24.47 -8.94
CA MET A 4 -22.69 24.63 -9.68
C MET A 4 -22.89 25.49 -10.95
N ASP A 5 -24.05 25.45 -11.57
CA ASP A 5 -24.40 26.26 -12.73
C ASP A 5 -24.56 27.74 -12.35
N GLU A 6 -25.27 28.02 -11.26
CA GLU A 6 -25.42 29.36 -10.69
C GLU A 6 -24.06 30.02 -10.37
N LEU A 7 -23.09 29.22 -9.93
CA LEU A 7 -21.73 29.68 -9.62
C LEU A 7 -20.79 29.64 -10.83
N ASN A 8 -21.28 29.26 -12.01
CA ASN A 8 -20.47 29.08 -13.23
C ASN A 8 -19.30 28.12 -13.06
N LEU A 9 -19.51 27.04 -12.31
CA LEU A 9 -18.50 26.02 -11.94
C LEU A 9 -18.64 24.71 -12.70
N LEU A 10 -19.54 24.63 -13.69
CA LEU A 10 -19.69 23.42 -14.52
C LEU A 10 -18.45 23.16 -15.38
N GLU A 11 -17.75 24.23 -15.79
CA GLU A 11 -16.51 24.12 -16.49
C GLU A 11 -15.35 23.91 -15.51
N PHE A 12 -14.57 22.83 -15.71
CA PHE A 12 -13.46 22.47 -14.83
C PHE A 12 -12.44 23.60 -14.65
N ASP A 13 -12.14 24.34 -15.70
CA ASP A 13 -11.18 25.44 -15.64
C ASP A 13 -11.66 26.59 -14.73
N ASN A 14 -12.94 26.82 -14.62
CA ASN A 14 -13.52 27.82 -13.71
C ASN A 14 -13.43 27.35 -12.28
N TRP A 15 -13.73 26.08 -12.04
CA TRP A 15 -13.57 25.43 -10.74
C TRP A 15 -12.10 25.50 -10.28
N VAL A 16 -11.14 25.17 -11.16
CA VAL A 16 -9.71 25.25 -10.88
C VAL A 16 -9.30 26.67 -10.45
N LYS A 17 -9.72 27.69 -11.20
CA LYS A 17 -9.40 29.10 -10.90
C LYS A 17 -9.97 29.57 -9.56
N MET A 18 -11.14 29.08 -9.17
CA MET A 18 -11.78 29.47 -7.91
C MET A 18 -11.22 28.75 -6.71
N PHE A 19 -10.86 27.47 -6.82
CA PHE A 19 -10.58 26.60 -5.67
C PHE A 19 -9.15 26.06 -5.62
N SER A 20 -8.34 26.23 -6.66
CA SER A 20 -7.02 25.60 -6.67
C SER A 20 -5.92 26.39 -7.37
N GLU A 21 -4.71 26.09 -7.02
CA GLU A 21 -3.49 26.56 -7.72
C GLU A 21 -2.81 25.38 -8.39
N VAL A 22 -2.41 25.60 -9.64
CA VAL A 22 -1.57 24.65 -10.37
C VAL A 22 -0.12 24.90 -9.99
N THR A 23 0.53 23.96 -9.36
CA THR A 23 1.97 24.00 -9.11
C THR A 23 2.72 23.15 -10.14
N GLU A 24 3.92 23.58 -10.46
CA GLU A 24 4.84 22.83 -11.30
C GLU A 24 6.00 22.34 -10.44
N GLU A 25 6.16 21.02 -10.38
CA GLU A 25 7.21 20.38 -9.58
C GLU A 25 8.00 19.39 -10.44
N PHE A 26 9.31 19.31 -10.16
CA PHE A 26 10.14 18.28 -10.75
C PHE A 26 9.93 16.97 -9.99
N GLU A 27 9.49 15.95 -10.70
CA GLU A 27 9.35 14.60 -10.18
C GLU A 27 10.33 13.67 -10.85
N VAL A 28 10.85 12.71 -10.08
CA VAL A 28 11.65 11.62 -10.65
C VAL A 28 10.76 10.83 -11.61
N GLU A 29 11.25 10.58 -12.83
CA GLU A 29 10.57 9.71 -13.77
C GLU A 29 10.39 8.30 -13.22
N ALA A 30 9.37 7.58 -13.71
CA ALA A 30 9.07 6.22 -13.23
C ALA A 30 10.21 5.21 -13.53
N ASN A 31 11.12 5.53 -14.44
CA ASN A 31 12.35 4.77 -14.72
C ASN A 31 13.46 5.00 -13.68
N GLY A 32 13.29 5.96 -12.77
CA GLY A 32 14.26 6.31 -11.73
C GLY A 32 15.50 7.10 -12.21
N ILE A 33 15.59 7.45 -13.48
CA ILE A 33 16.82 7.99 -14.10
C ILE A 33 16.68 9.48 -14.52
N GLY A 34 15.48 10.01 -14.59
CA GLY A 34 15.25 11.37 -15.05
C GLY A 34 14.32 12.16 -14.16
N TYR A 35 14.22 13.47 -14.46
CA TYR A 35 13.25 14.36 -13.84
C TYR A 35 12.32 14.88 -14.94
N ARG A 36 11.02 14.96 -14.60
CA ARG A 36 10.02 15.60 -15.46
C ARG A 36 9.28 16.68 -14.71
N LEU A 37 8.94 17.74 -15.41
CA LEU A 37 8.06 18.76 -14.86
C LEU A 37 6.62 18.22 -14.84
N ARG A 38 6.01 18.21 -13.68
CA ARG A 38 4.60 17.83 -13.49
C ARG A 38 3.79 19.02 -13.01
N ARG A 39 2.67 19.23 -13.69
CA ARG A 39 1.64 20.16 -13.25
C ARG A 39 0.63 19.42 -12.40
N ARG A 40 0.38 19.92 -11.20
CA ARG A 40 -0.59 19.34 -10.27
C ARG A 40 -1.43 20.41 -9.62
N LEU A 41 -2.69 20.06 -9.33
CA LEU A 41 -3.51 20.81 -8.40
C LEU A 41 -3.05 20.44 -6.97
N SER A 42 -2.31 21.31 -6.30
CA SER A 42 -1.67 20.96 -5.02
C SER A 42 -2.08 21.86 -3.87
N ARG A 43 -2.63 23.02 -4.15
CA ARG A 43 -3.13 23.93 -3.13
C ARG A 43 -4.58 24.26 -3.41
N TYR A 44 -5.38 24.28 -2.35
CA TYR A 44 -6.79 24.59 -2.44
C TYR A 44 -7.09 25.85 -1.64
N TYR A 45 -7.93 26.73 -2.22
CA TYR A 45 -8.39 27.96 -1.64
C TYR A 45 -9.90 27.90 -1.43
N ASN A 46 -10.45 28.92 -0.75
CA ASN A 46 -11.87 29.03 -0.49
C ASN A 46 -12.46 27.72 0.07
N LEU A 47 -11.73 27.14 1.04
CA LEU A 47 -12.08 25.83 1.63
C LEU A 47 -13.49 25.81 2.24
N PRO A 48 -14.02 26.89 2.88
CA PRO A 48 -15.38 26.90 3.39
C PRO A 48 -16.41 26.70 2.27
N GLU A 49 -16.29 27.44 1.16
CA GLU A 49 -17.19 27.36 0.01
C GLU A 49 -17.07 26.02 -0.69
N LEU A 50 -15.83 25.52 -0.85
CA LEU A 50 -15.58 24.19 -1.43
C LEU A 50 -16.20 23.10 -0.54
N SER A 51 -16.12 23.21 0.75
CA SER A 51 -16.71 22.27 1.71
C SER A 51 -18.23 22.30 1.67
N LEU A 52 -18.85 23.48 1.50
CA LEU A 52 -20.29 23.60 1.32
C LEU A 52 -20.75 22.90 0.05
N LEU A 53 -20.10 23.18 -1.10
CA LEU A 53 -20.41 22.50 -2.37
C LEU A 53 -20.25 20.98 -2.26
N PHE A 54 -19.23 20.52 -1.54
CA PHE A 54 -19.00 19.10 -1.34
C PHE A 54 -20.05 18.45 -0.43
N SER A 55 -20.51 19.17 0.61
CA SER A 55 -21.56 18.68 1.52
C SER A 55 -22.92 18.50 0.88
N ASP A 56 -23.20 19.16 -0.26
CA ASP A 56 -24.43 18.96 -1.04
C ASP A 56 -24.51 17.56 -1.69
N ILE A 57 -23.39 16.91 -1.88
CA ILE A 57 -23.28 15.63 -2.61
C ILE A 57 -22.61 14.53 -1.80
N ALA A 58 -22.02 14.83 -0.64
CA ALA A 58 -21.28 13.90 0.18
C ALA A 58 -21.60 14.07 1.66
N ASP A 59 -21.72 12.96 2.36
CA ASP A 59 -21.80 12.93 3.80
C ASP A 59 -20.37 12.92 4.40
N LEU A 60 -20.08 13.95 5.21
CA LEU A 60 -18.76 14.16 5.80
C LEU A 60 -18.76 13.76 7.27
N TYR A 61 -18.01 12.73 7.59
CA TYR A 61 -17.77 12.33 8.96
C TYR A 61 -16.32 12.61 9.37
N PHE A 62 -16.14 13.48 10.34
CA PHE A 62 -14.84 13.72 10.96
C PHE A 62 -14.77 12.96 12.27
N THR A 63 -13.79 12.07 12.37
CA THR A 63 -13.54 11.36 13.63
C THR A 63 -13.02 12.36 14.67
N PRO A 64 -13.67 12.47 15.84
CA PRO A 64 -13.19 13.35 16.91
C PRO A 64 -11.77 12.99 17.36
N GLU A 65 -10.95 13.99 17.68
CA GLU A 65 -9.56 13.78 18.13
C GLU A 65 -9.48 12.96 19.44
N ASP A 66 -10.51 13.00 20.26
CA ASP A 66 -10.64 12.27 21.53
C ASP A 66 -11.33 10.91 21.40
N ASP A 67 -11.54 10.42 20.15
CA ASP A 67 -12.17 9.12 19.93
C ASP A 67 -11.32 8.00 20.53
N LYS A 68 -11.83 7.40 21.61
CA LYS A 68 -11.16 6.31 22.35
C LYS A 68 -10.90 5.04 21.52
N ARG A 69 -11.51 4.93 20.35
CA ARG A 69 -11.27 3.83 19.40
C ARG A 69 -9.96 3.98 18.65
N ILE A 70 -9.41 5.20 18.61
CA ILE A 70 -8.15 5.51 17.92
C ILE A 70 -7.02 5.54 18.94
N PRO A 71 -5.90 4.86 18.71
CA PRO A 71 -4.73 4.96 19.56
C PRO A 71 -4.18 6.39 19.57
N HIS A 72 -4.09 7.01 20.75
CA HIS A 72 -3.58 8.38 20.89
C HIS A 72 -2.07 8.50 20.70
N LYS A 73 -1.34 7.40 20.77
CA LYS A 73 0.10 7.38 20.63
C LYS A 73 0.52 6.37 19.56
N VAL A 74 1.13 6.89 18.50
CA VAL A 74 1.69 6.09 17.40
C VAL A 74 3.17 6.42 17.27
N ASN A 75 4.01 5.41 17.29
CA ASN A 75 5.43 5.52 16.97
C ASN A 75 5.66 4.87 15.60
N TYR A 76 6.23 5.62 14.67
CA TYR A 76 6.61 5.11 13.37
C TYR A 76 8.06 4.63 13.40
N ILE A 77 8.30 3.38 13.06
CA ILE A 77 9.63 2.79 12.96
C ILE A 77 9.83 2.31 11.52
N ASN A 78 10.73 2.96 10.80
CA ASN A 78 11.10 2.56 9.45
C ASN A 78 12.16 1.46 9.48
N CYS A 79 11.77 0.25 9.06
CA CYS A 79 12.70 -0.87 8.88
C CYS A 79 13.13 -0.95 7.42
N THR A 80 14.31 -0.50 7.10
CA THR A 80 14.88 -0.55 5.75
C THR A 80 15.82 -1.75 5.61
N VAL A 81 15.80 -2.37 4.44
CA VAL A 81 16.70 -3.46 4.07
C VAL A 81 17.45 -3.11 2.79
N PRO A 82 18.72 -3.53 2.64
CA PRO A 82 19.47 -3.30 1.42
C PRO A 82 18.85 -4.09 0.26
N ALA A 83 18.85 -3.51 -0.93
CA ALA A 83 18.42 -4.22 -2.14
C ALA A 83 19.41 -5.35 -2.46
N SER A 84 18.89 -6.55 -2.75
CA SER A 84 19.69 -7.67 -3.26
C SER A 84 20.24 -7.37 -4.65
N GLU A 85 21.23 -8.12 -5.07
CA GLU A 85 21.80 -7.99 -6.42
C GLU A 85 20.76 -8.34 -7.49
N SER A 86 19.96 -9.39 -7.28
CA SER A 86 18.86 -9.78 -8.17
C SER A 86 17.81 -8.67 -8.29
N LEU A 87 17.43 -8.03 -7.18
CA LEU A 87 16.51 -6.89 -7.22
C LEU A 87 17.09 -5.71 -8.02
N ARG A 88 18.38 -5.39 -7.84
CA ARG A 88 19.02 -4.29 -8.60
C ARG A 88 19.01 -4.56 -10.10
N LYS A 89 19.39 -5.77 -10.52
CA LYS A 89 19.34 -6.18 -11.93
C LYS A 89 17.92 -6.10 -12.49
N TYR A 90 16.93 -6.57 -11.72
CA TYR A 90 15.55 -6.51 -12.15
C TYR A 90 15.03 -5.08 -12.29
N ILE A 91 15.44 -4.15 -11.42
CA ILE A 91 15.11 -2.71 -11.55
C ILE A 91 15.70 -2.13 -12.84
N GLU A 92 16.93 -2.53 -13.23
CA GLU A 92 17.53 -2.11 -14.51
C GLU A 92 16.73 -2.64 -15.71
N GLU A 93 16.25 -3.88 -15.65
CA GLU A 93 15.36 -4.46 -16.68
C GLU A 93 14.03 -3.69 -16.74
N LEU A 94 13.44 -3.33 -15.61
CA LEU A 94 12.23 -2.52 -15.57
C LEU A 94 12.44 -1.12 -16.17
N ALA A 95 13.61 -0.52 -15.97
CA ALA A 95 13.96 0.76 -16.55
C ALA A 95 14.04 0.67 -18.09
N VAL A 96 14.64 -0.39 -18.62
CA VAL A 96 14.67 -0.67 -20.07
C VAL A 96 13.27 -0.85 -20.63
N ARG A 97 12.42 -1.63 -19.95
CA ARG A 97 11.00 -1.81 -20.33
C ARG A 97 10.24 -0.48 -20.33
N ALA A 98 10.46 0.37 -19.32
CA ALA A 98 9.81 1.67 -19.21
C ALA A 98 10.19 2.59 -20.36
N GLU A 99 11.44 2.57 -20.79
CA GLU A 99 11.91 3.36 -21.94
C GLU A 99 11.33 2.83 -23.26
N ALA A 100 11.21 1.53 -23.43
CA ALA A 100 10.56 0.91 -24.59
C ALA A 100 9.06 1.28 -24.69
N VAL A 101 8.35 1.33 -23.57
CA VAL A 101 6.96 1.81 -23.52
C VAL A 101 6.87 3.30 -23.82
N LYS A 102 7.78 4.10 -23.30
CA LYS A 102 7.84 5.56 -23.53
C LYS A 102 8.12 5.91 -24.99
N SER A 103 9.03 5.20 -25.63
CA SER A 103 9.36 5.36 -27.05
C SER A 103 8.30 4.80 -28.01
N GLY A 104 7.33 4.03 -27.50
CA GLY A 104 6.31 3.39 -28.32
C GLY A 104 6.82 2.16 -29.11
N SER A 105 7.99 1.62 -28.77
CA SER A 105 8.57 0.45 -29.44
C SER A 105 7.90 -0.87 -29.05
N VAL A 106 7.06 -0.87 -28.01
CA VAL A 106 6.29 -2.01 -27.54
C VAL A 106 4.79 -1.68 -27.52
N ALA A 107 3.95 -2.61 -27.96
CA ALA A 107 2.50 -2.44 -27.94
C ALA A 107 1.99 -2.34 -26.49
N ARG A 108 1.05 -1.42 -26.22
CA ARG A 108 0.49 -1.21 -24.86
C ARG A 108 -0.21 -2.44 -24.28
N THR A 109 -0.60 -3.38 -25.14
CA THR A 109 -1.20 -4.67 -24.76
C THR A 109 -0.14 -5.68 -24.29
N GLU A 110 1.10 -5.57 -24.76
CA GLU A 110 2.21 -6.43 -24.37
C GLU A 110 2.85 -5.91 -23.07
N ASP A 111 3.19 -4.62 -23.04
CA ASP A 111 3.74 -3.98 -21.84
C ASP A 111 3.27 -2.53 -21.69
N ASN A 112 3.18 -2.07 -20.43
CA ASN A 112 2.74 -0.73 -20.10
C ASN A 112 3.23 -0.32 -18.71
N MET A 113 3.18 0.99 -18.40
CA MET A 113 3.67 1.53 -17.13
C MET A 113 2.97 0.96 -15.90
N LEU A 114 1.69 0.57 -16.00
CA LEU A 114 0.96 -0.04 -14.89
C LEU A 114 1.51 -1.43 -14.57
N LYS A 115 1.79 -2.23 -15.60
CA LYS A 115 2.40 -3.57 -15.44
C LYS A 115 3.81 -3.44 -14.87
N ILE A 116 4.63 -2.55 -15.41
CA ILE A 116 6.00 -2.30 -14.94
C ILE A 116 6.03 -1.87 -13.47
N THR A 117 5.18 -0.93 -13.08
CA THR A 117 5.09 -0.48 -11.67
C THR A 117 4.56 -1.57 -10.75
N THR A 118 3.63 -2.40 -11.21
CA THR A 118 3.13 -3.54 -10.44
C THR A 118 4.22 -4.59 -10.24
N ASP A 119 4.97 -4.91 -11.29
CA ASP A 119 6.10 -5.86 -11.23
C ASP A 119 7.19 -5.31 -10.29
N GLY A 120 7.51 -4.02 -10.37
CA GLY A 120 8.45 -3.37 -9.47
C GLY A 120 8.02 -3.41 -8.00
N ARG A 121 6.73 -3.20 -7.71
CA ARG A 121 6.20 -3.32 -6.35
C ARG A 121 6.28 -4.75 -5.83
N LYS A 122 5.99 -5.74 -6.65
CA LYS A 122 6.13 -7.16 -6.30
C LYS A 122 7.59 -7.52 -6.01
N ALA A 123 8.50 -7.18 -6.93
CA ALA A 123 9.93 -7.44 -6.78
C ALA A 123 10.53 -6.76 -5.54
N ALA A 124 10.13 -5.52 -5.26
CA ALA A 124 10.56 -4.78 -4.08
C ALA A 124 10.05 -5.37 -2.76
N LEU A 125 8.96 -6.11 -2.78
CA LEU A 125 8.43 -6.83 -1.63
C LEU A 125 9.15 -8.17 -1.46
N ASP A 126 9.14 -9.00 -2.53
CA ASP A 126 9.86 -10.26 -2.60
C ASP A 126 10.08 -10.68 -4.07
N MET A 127 11.32 -10.96 -4.45
CA MET A 127 11.68 -11.32 -5.83
C MET A 127 10.98 -12.59 -6.31
N ARG A 128 10.61 -13.52 -5.43
CA ARG A 128 9.88 -14.74 -5.77
C ARG A 128 8.47 -14.46 -6.34
N LEU A 129 7.94 -13.26 -6.16
CA LEU A 129 6.65 -12.86 -6.77
C LEU A 129 6.74 -12.55 -8.27
N VAL A 130 7.94 -12.33 -8.78
CA VAL A 130 8.22 -12.04 -10.20
C VAL A 130 9.10 -13.11 -10.85
N ASN A 131 9.91 -13.80 -10.05
CA ASN A 131 10.72 -14.92 -10.48
C ASN A 131 10.58 -16.07 -9.46
N PRO A 132 9.72 -17.08 -9.73
CA PRO A 132 9.51 -18.21 -8.82
C PRO A 132 10.76 -19.05 -8.51
N GLU A 133 11.77 -19.01 -9.38
CA GLU A 133 13.04 -19.75 -9.23
C GLU A 133 14.03 -19.00 -8.30
N GLU A 134 13.71 -17.77 -7.93
CA GLU A 134 14.57 -16.98 -7.02
C GLU A 134 14.60 -17.63 -5.63
N PRO A 135 15.79 -17.79 -5.02
CA PRO A 135 15.89 -18.32 -3.68
C PRO A 135 15.32 -17.33 -2.64
N ASP A 136 14.87 -17.86 -1.51
CA ASP A 136 14.44 -17.02 -0.39
C ASP A 136 15.64 -16.22 0.15
N ASN A 137 15.56 -14.90 0.06
CA ASN A 137 16.60 -14.01 0.55
C ASN A 137 16.41 -13.75 2.05
N PRO A 138 17.32 -14.22 2.93
CA PRO A 138 17.21 -14.03 4.38
C PRO A 138 17.16 -12.55 4.80
N ASN A 139 17.71 -11.65 3.98
CA ASN A 139 17.74 -10.21 4.22
C ASN A 139 16.61 -9.47 3.45
N SER A 140 15.54 -10.16 3.03
CA SER A 140 14.39 -9.54 2.37
C SER A 140 13.55 -8.74 3.37
N LYS A 141 12.70 -7.83 2.83
CA LYS A 141 11.70 -7.13 3.65
C LYS A 141 10.78 -8.12 4.36
N LEU A 142 10.42 -9.22 3.68
CA LEU A 142 9.56 -10.25 4.24
C LEU A 142 10.20 -10.93 5.44
N ASN A 143 11.45 -11.39 5.30
CA ASN A 143 12.15 -12.05 6.39
C ASN A 143 12.44 -11.10 7.56
N THR A 144 12.76 -9.83 7.29
CA THR A 144 12.87 -8.79 8.31
C THR A 144 11.54 -8.57 9.04
N CYS A 145 10.41 -8.59 8.33
CA CYS A 145 9.08 -8.53 8.94
C CYS A 145 8.84 -9.73 9.85
N VAL A 146 9.11 -10.95 9.37
CA VAL A 146 8.97 -12.18 10.17
C VAL A 146 9.81 -12.13 11.44
N GLU A 147 11.06 -11.66 11.35
CA GLU A 147 11.92 -11.50 12.54
C GLU A 147 11.34 -10.49 13.54
N ASN A 148 10.87 -9.35 13.07
CA ASN A 148 10.26 -8.34 13.93
C ASN A 148 8.99 -8.86 14.61
N VAL A 149 8.11 -9.54 13.84
CA VAL A 149 6.88 -10.14 14.38
C VAL A 149 7.21 -11.20 15.43
N PHE A 150 8.14 -12.10 15.13
CA PHE A 150 8.56 -13.13 16.06
C PHE A 150 9.19 -12.55 17.34
N ARG A 151 10.07 -11.56 17.20
CA ARG A 151 10.69 -10.88 18.34
C ARG A 151 9.64 -10.25 19.25
N ILE A 152 8.69 -9.49 18.70
CA ILE A 152 7.61 -8.85 19.48
C ILE A 152 6.73 -9.91 20.14
N TRP A 153 6.42 -11.00 19.43
CA TRP A 153 5.63 -12.11 19.97
C TRP A 153 6.34 -12.80 21.14
N SER A 154 7.66 -13.02 21.05
CA SER A 154 8.44 -13.70 22.08
C SER A 154 8.76 -12.82 23.30
N GLU A 155 8.99 -11.51 23.10
CA GLU A 155 9.37 -10.59 24.18
C GLU A 155 8.18 -10.07 24.97
N ARG A 156 6.98 -10.04 24.37
CA ARG A 156 5.81 -9.37 24.95
C ARG A 156 4.58 -10.28 24.95
N ASP A 157 4.13 -10.59 26.13
CA ASP A 157 2.94 -11.39 26.33
C ASP A 157 1.67 -10.63 25.95
N LYS A 158 0.73 -11.31 25.29
CA LYS A 158 -0.63 -10.83 24.95
C LYS A 158 -0.75 -9.60 24.04
N LEU A 159 0.31 -9.17 23.35
CA LEU A 159 0.17 -8.14 22.32
C LEU A 159 -0.32 -8.76 21.02
N THR A 160 -1.20 -8.05 20.35
CA THR A 160 -1.65 -8.40 19.00
C THR A 160 -0.87 -7.63 17.96
N GLN A 161 -0.51 -8.30 16.88
CA GLN A 161 0.18 -7.73 15.75
C GLN A 161 -0.69 -7.84 14.50
N LEU A 162 -0.72 -6.80 13.70
CA LEU A 162 -1.39 -6.77 12.40
C LEU A 162 -0.35 -6.58 11.30
N VAL A 163 -0.32 -7.53 10.36
CA VAL A 163 0.58 -7.47 9.21
C VAL A 163 -0.24 -7.17 7.96
N PHE A 164 0.10 -6.08 7.27
CA PHE A 164 -0.52 -5.67 6.02
C PHE A 164 0.45 -5.88 4.87
N LEU A 165 -0.04 -6.53 3.81
CA LEU A 165 0.71 -6.76 2.57
C LEU A 165 -0.07 -6.16 1.40
N ASP A 166 0.57 -5.27 0.66
CA ASP A 166 -0.03 -4.62 -0.52
C ASP A 166 -0.18 -5.56 -1.73
N GLN A 167 0.62 -6.62 -1.74
CA GLN A 167 0.69 -7.58 -2.84
C GLN A 167 0.57 -9.00 -2.30
N SER A 168 0.29 -9.96 -3.20
CA SER A 168 0.28 -11.39 -2.86
C SER A 168 -0.80 -11.77 -1.85
N THR A 169 -2.07 -11.46 -2.18
CA THR A 169 -3.21 -12.00 -1.42
C THR A 169 -3.19 -13.53 -1.38
N PRO A 170 -3.80 -14.17 -0.37
CA PRO A 170 -3.90 -15.61 -0.29
C PRO A 170 -4.50 -16.21 -1.57
N LYS A 171 -3.85 -17.21 -2.15
CA LYS A 171 -4.23 -17.90 -3.38
C LYS A 171 -3.54 -19.25 -3.44
N ASP A 172 -3.99 -20.11 -4.34
CA ASP A 172 -3.30 -21.38 -4.65
C ASP A 172 -1.88 -21.13 -5.16
N GLY A 173 -0.95 -21.98 -4.74
CA GLY A 173 0.46 -21.83 -5.03
C GLY A 173 1.18 -20.87 -4.11
N PHE A 174 2.36 -20.38 -4.52
CA PHE A 174 3.18 -19.50 -3.70
C PHE A 174 2.51 -18.16 -3.46
N ASN A 175 2.39 -17.81 -2.19
CA ASN A 175 1.97 -16.48 -1.74
C ASN A 175 2.67 -16.11 -0.43
N LEU A 176 2.82 -14.81 -0.18
CA LEU A 176 3.57 -14.33 0.97
C LEU A 176 2.82 -14.47 2.31
N TYR A 177 1.50 -14.59 2.29
CA TYR A 177 0.72 -14.83 3.52
C TYR A 177 1.05 -16.20 4.12
N ASP A 178 1.03 -17.23 3.26
CA ASP A 178 1.38 -18.59 3.69
C ASP A 178 2.87 -18.70 4.04
N ASP A 179 3.74 -18.04 3.29
CA ASP A 179 5.18 -18.03 3.56
C ASP A 179 5.49 -17.40 4.94
N ILE A 180 4.89 -16.24 5.27
CA ILE A 180 5.02 -15.62 6.60
C ILE A 180 4.51 -16.56 7.69
N LYS A 181 3.32 -17.13 7.50
CA LYS A 181 2.70 -18.05 8.46
C LYS A 181 3.59 -19.27 8.72
N GLN A 182 4.11 -19.90 7.67
CA GLN A 182 5.00 -21.05 7.78
C GLN A 182 6.30 -20.68 8.52
N LYS A 183 6.91 -19.54 8.18
CA LYS A 183 8.13 -19.07 8.82
C LYS A 183 7.93 -18.76 10.30
N LEU A 184 6.79 -18.22 10.70
CA LEU A 184 6.46 -17.99 12.11
C LEU A 184 6.24 -19.31 12.85
N ILE A 185 5.51 -20.27 12.25
CA ILE A 185 5.30 -21.59 12.83
C ILE A 185 6.64 -22.32 13.02
N LEU A 186 7.55 -22.28 12.04
CA LEU A 186 8.87 -22.87 12.14
C LEU A 186 9.73 -22.26 13.28
N ARG A 187 9.45 -21.02 13.67
CA ARG A 187 10.06 -20.35 14.83
C ARG A 187 9.39 -20.69 16.17
N GLY A 188 8.30 -21.43 16.15
CA GLY A 188 7.59 -21.85 17.34
C GLY A 188 6.32 -21.07 17.68
N VAL A 189 5.84 -20.18 16.81
CA VAL A 189 4.53 -19.54 17.00
C VAL A 189 3.44 -20.57 16.75
N PRO A 190 2.49 -20.78 17.68
CA PRO A 190 1.39 -21.72 17.47
C PRO A 190 0.53 -21.33 16.27
N ALA A 191 0.16 -22.30 15.44
CA ALA A 191 -0.60 -22.05 14.20
C ALA A 191 -1.99 -21.44 14.47
N ASP A 192 -2.58 -21.70 15.63
CA ASP A 192 -3.87 -21.17 16.05
C ASP A 192 -3.81 -19.74 16.61
N GLU A 193 -2.62 -19.22 16.85
CA GLU A 193 -2.37 -17.80 17.15
C GLU A 193 -2.26 -16.93 15.89
N ILE A 194 -2.20 -17.53 14.69
CA ILE A 194 -2.06 -16.84 13.40
C ILE A 194 -3.34 -17.00 12.59
N ALA A 195 -3.92 -15.90 12.12
CA ALA A 195 -5.12 -15.94 11.30
C ALA A 195 -5.07 -14.92 10.15
N PHE A 196 -5.74 -15.24 9.06
CA PHE A 196 -5.94 -14.32 7.93
C PHE A 196 -7.35 -13.73 7.98
N VAL A 197 -7.44 -12.41 7.83
CA VAL A 197 -8.75 -11.74 7.74
C VAL A 197 -9.53 -12.20 6.50
N HIS A 198 -8.82 -12.62 5.45
CA HIS A 198 -9.40 -13.16 4.22
C HIS A 198 -10.23 -14.45 4.44
N ASP A 199 -9.91 -15.23 5.46
CA ASP A 199 -10.66 -16.46 5.81
C ASP A 199 -12.05 -16.13 6.39
N ALA A 200 -12.25 -14.91 6.86
CA ALA A 200 -13.51 -14.44 7.42
C ALA A 200 -14.39 -13.78 6.33
N VAL A 201 -15.10 -14.61 5.58
CA VAL A 201 -15.86 -14.21 4.37
C VAL A 201 -17.13 -13.40 4.64
N ASN A 202 -17.61 -13.38 5.90
CA ASN A 202 -18.80 -12.63 6.31
C ASN A 202 -18.62 -11.94 7.66
N ASP A 203 -19.54 -11.04 8.01
CA ASP A 203 -19.43 -10.21 9.20
C ASP A 203 -19.48 -11.02 10.52
N ALA A 204 -20.23 -12.11 10.56
CA ALA A 204 -20.27 -12.98 11.74
C ALA A 204 -18.92 -13.66 11.99
N MET A 205 -18.26 -14.14 10.92
CA MET A 205 -16.92 -14.71 10.99
C MET A 205 -15.87 -13.66 11.36
N ARG A 206 -15.95 -12.44 10.80
CA ARG A 206 -15.09 -11.32 11.17
C ARG A 206 -15.24 -10.94 12.64
N THR A 207 -16.47 -10.84 13.11
CA THR A 207 -16.75 -10.58 14.53
C THR A 207 -16.16 -11.66 15.43
N THR A 208 -16.31 -12.92 15.06
CA THR A 208 -15.72 -14.05 15.78
C THR A 208 -14.18 -13.99 15.79
N LEU A 209 -13.56 -13.70 14.65
CA LEU A 209 -12.13 -13.53 14.52
C LEU A 209 -11.61 -12.40 15.43
N PHE A 210 -12.22 -11.21 15.34
CA PHE A 210 -11.80 -10.07 16.15
C PHE A 210 -12.04 -10.29 17.65
N ASN A 211 -13.05 -11.08 18.04
CA ASN A 211 -13.23 -11.46 19.42
C ASN A 211 -12.13 -12.41 19.91
N LYS A 212 -11.59 -13.29 19.05
CA LYS A 212 -10.41 -14.11 19.40
C LYS A 212 -9.17 -13.23 19.58
N VAL A 213 -8.98 -12.23 18.71
CA VAL A 213 -7.89 -11.23 18.83
C VAL A 213 -8.00 -10.47 20.16
N ARG A 214 -9.18 -9.89 20.46
CA ARG A 214 -9.39 -9.16 21.74
C ARG A 214 -9.16 -10.00 22.99
N LYS A 215 -9.37 -11.31 22.91
CA LYS A 215 -9.12 -12.27 24.00
C LYS A 215 -7.67 -12.77 24.04
N GLY A 216 -6.80 -12.27 23.17
CA GLY A 216 -5.40 -12.68 23.09
C GLY A 216 -5.19 -14.13 22.64
N ARG A 217 -6.16 -14.70 21.91
CA ARG A 217 -6.04 -16.05 21.33
C ARG A 217 -5.38 -16.02 19.96
N ILE A 218 -5.41 -14.88 19.30
CA ILE A 218 -4.69 -14.58 18.06
C ILE A 218 -3.82 -13.36 18.37
N ARG A 219 -2.56 -13.46 18.03
CA ARG A 219 -1.53 -12.51 18.47
C ARG A 219 -0.72 -11.89 17.36
#